data_d44477b726e98662f96f4e5f460b1402
#
_entry.id   d44477b726e98662f96f4e5f460b1402
#
_cell.length_a   1.000
_cell.length_b   1.000
_cell.length_c   1.000
_cell.angle_alpha   90.00
_cell.angle_beta   90.00
_cell.angle_gamma   90.00
#
_symmetry.space_group_name_H-M   'P 1'
#
loop_
_entity.id
_entity.type
_entity.pdbx_description
1 polymer ?
#
loop_
_entity_poly.entity_id
_entity_poly.type
_entity_poly.pdbx_seq_one_letter_code
_entity_poly.pdbx_strand_id
1 'polypeptide(L)'
;VYRMVLYVQQYQLTFLRILVLWFLAMLFVLMAGVVILIFNHEFPLFRFCLAVVSSFYLVFAWMRPDYITARYNVAHRDSIAGVEQSDFMRLSTDAAPALEGMEDSEIKERLLSWYAGRYEVWDDGNPMGLRTFNFSVLKARNKL
;
A
#
# COMPACT_ATOMS: atom_id res chain seq x y z
N VAL A 1 -18.92 4.88 -1.25
CA VAL A 1 -17.94 5.27 -0.22
C VAL A 1 -18.37 4.78 1.15
N TYR A 2 -19.58 5.11 1.66
CA TYR A 2 -20.02 4.74 3.01
C TYR A 2 -19.97 3.22 3.30
N ARG A 3 -20.49 2.39 2.41
CA ARG A 3 -20.39 0.92 2.51
C ARG A 3 -18.97 0.42 2.56
N MET A 4 -18.05 1.05 1.80
CA MET A 4 -16.65 0.67 1.77
C MET A 4 -15.95 0.96 3.10
N VAL A 5 -16.28 2.08 3.75
CA VAL A 5 -15.74 2.44 5.06
C VAL A 5 -16.23 1.45 6.14
N LEU A 6 -17.52 1.09 6.13
CA LEU A 6 -18.06 0.06 7.04
C LEU A 6 -17.39 -1.31 6.82
N TYR A 7 -17.15 -1.69 5.57
CA TYR A 7 -16.43 -2.93 5.26
C TYR A 7 -14.99 -2.93 5.77
N VAL A 8 -14.28 -1.80 5.68
CA VAL A 8 -12.92 -1.67 6.23
C VAL A 8 -12.91 -1.80 7.75
N GLN A 9 -13.93 -1.32 8.43
CA GLN A 9 -14.05 -1.41 9.89
C GLN A 9 -14.37 -2.82 10.40
N GLN A 10 -15.12 -3.61 9.63
CA GLN A 10 -15.50 -4.98 9.99
C GLN A 10 -14.58 -6.06 9.45
N TYR A 11 -13.95 -5.79 8.32
CA TYR A 11 -13.04 -6.69 7.62
C TYR A 11 -11.68 -5.99 7.46
N GLN A 12 -10.64 -6.78 7.27
CA GLN A 12 -9.28 -6.29 7.09
C GLN A 12 -9.14 -5.22 5.99
N LEU A 13 -8.19 -4.32 6.17
CA LEU A 13 -7.78 -3.39 5.13
C LEU A 13 -6.98 -4.15 4.07
N THR A 14 -7.39 -4.04 2.81
CA THR A 14 -6.72 -4.68 1.68
C THR A 14 -6.15 -3.60 0.76
N PHE A 15 -5.00 -3.85 0.14
CA PHE A 15 -4.40 -2.96 -0.86
C PHE A 15 -5.43 -2.48 -1.90
N LEU A 16 -6.25 -3.40 -2.40
CA LEU A 16 -7.26 -3.09 -3.42
C LEU A 16 -8.31 -2.09 -2.90
N ARG A 17 -8.67 -2.14 -1.62
CA ARG A 17 -9.61 -1.19 -1.02
C ARG A 17 -9.01 0.21 -0.90
N ILE A 18 -7.73 0.32 -0.54
CA ILE A 18 -7.02 1.60 -0.54
C ILE A 18 -6.99 2.16 -1.96
N LEU A 19 -6.64 1.34 -2.95
CA LEU A 19 -6.57 1.74 -4.35
C LEU A 19 -7.91 2.25 -4.86
N VAL A 20 -9.02 1.55 -4.55
CA VAL A 20 -10.37 1.98 -4.97
C VAL A 20 -10.75 3.30 -4.31
N LEU A 21 -10.53 3.47 -3.00
CA LEU A 21 -10.81 4.73 -2.32
C LEU A 21 -9.99 5.89 -2.88
N TRP A 22 -8.72 5.63 -3.18
CA TRP A 22 -7.81 6.60 -3.80
C TRP A 22 -8.28 7.01 -5.19
N PHE A 23 -8.69 6.03 -6.00
CA PHE A 23 -9.23 6.27 -7.33
C PHE A 23 -10.53 7.07 -7.28
N LEU A 24 -11.43 6.77 -6.33
CA LEU A 24 -12.66 7.55 -6.13
C LEU A 24 -12.37 9.00 -5.74
N ALA A 25 -11.37 9.23 -4.88
CA ALA A 25 -10.93 10.58 -4.53
C ALA A 25 -10.40 11.34 -5.76
N MET A 26 -9.55 10.69 -6.56
CA MET A 26 -9.05 11.26 -7.83
C MET A 26 -10.20 11.58 -8.79
N LEU A 27 -11.14 10.66 -8.96
CA LEU A 27 -12.31 10.85 -9.82
C LEU A 27 -13.15 12.03 -9.36
N PHE A 28 -13.34 12.20 -8.05
CA PHE A 28 -14.07 13.33 -7.49
C PHE A 28 -13.42 14.67 -7.85
N VAL A 29 -12.08 14.76 -7.74
CA VAL A 29 -11.34 15.98 -8.13
C VAL A 29 -11.45 16.24 -9.63
N LEU A 30 -11.37 15.21 -10.48
CA LEU A 30 -11.56 15.35 -11.92
C LEU A 30 -12.97 15.83 -12.27
N MET A 31 -14.00 15.31 -11.61
CA MET A 31 -15.38 15.77 -11.79
C MET A 31 -15.57 17.22 -11.38
N ALA A 32 -14.91 17.67 -10.31
CA ALA A 32 -14.90 19.09 -9.95
C ALA A 32 -14.31 19.98 -11.06
N GLY A 33 -13.24 19.50 -11.71
CA GLY A 33 -12.66 20.19 -12.88
C GLY A 33 -13.63 20.31 -14.05
N VAL A 34 -14.44 19.27 -14.32
CA VAL A 34 -15.47 19.30 -15.36
C VAL A 34 -16.57 20.33 -15.00
N VAL A 35 -16.97 20.38 -13.73
CA VAL A 35 -17.95 21.38 -13.26
C VAL A 35 -17.40 22.80 -13.45
N ILE A 36 -16.13 23.03 -13.13
CA ILE A 36 -15.49 24.35 -13.36
C ILE A 36 -15.50 24.72 -14.85
N LEU A 37 -15.25 23.75 -15.75
CA LEU A 37 -15.31 24.00 -17.19
C LEU A 37 -16.70 24.46 -17.66
N ILE A 38 -17.78 23.96 -17.07
CA ILE A 38 -19.15 24.36 -17.40
C ILE A 38 -19.37 25.86 -17.10
N PHE A 39 -18.78 26.35 -16.00
CA PHE A 39 -18.90 27.76 -15.62
C PHE A 39 -17.84 28.65 -16.28
N ASN A 40 -16.69 28.11 -16.63
CA ASN A 40 -15.58 28.82 -17.24
C ASN A 40 -15.07 28.05 -18.47
N HIS A 41 -15.52 28.41 -19.65
CA HIS A 41 -15.17 27.75 -20.91
C HIS A 41 -13.70 27.91 -21.32
N GLU A 42 -12.97 28.85 -20.73
CA GLU A 42 -11.52 29.02 -20.96
C GLU A 42 -10.65 28.13 -20.06
N PHE A 43 -11.27 27.35 -19.17
CA PHE A 43 -10.54 26.49 -18.25
C PHE A 43 -9.77 25.37 -18.97
N PRO A 44 -8.44 25.27 -18.80
CA PRO A 44 -7.60 24.30 -19.51
C PRO A 44 -7.75 22.89 -18.91
N LEU A 45 -8.90 22.24 -19.15
CA LEU A 45 -9.27 20.95 -18.56
C LEU A 45 -8.20 19.89 -18.80
N PHE A 46 -7.60 19.82 -20.00
CA PHE A 46 -6.58 18.80 -20.29
C PHE A 46 -5.36 18.94 -19.38
N ARG A 47 -4.85 20.17 -19.21
CA ARG A 47 -3.70 20.42 -18.31
C ARG A 47 -4.06 20.12 -16.86
N PHE A 48 -5.27 20.46 -16.44
CA PHE A 48 -5.77 20.15 -15.11
C PHE A 48 -5.85 18.63 -14.89
N CYS A 49 -6.46 17.87 -15.80
CA CYS A 49 -6.53 16.41 -15.70
C CYS A 49 -5.15 15.77 -15.64
N LEU A 50 -4.21 16.21 -16.50
CA LEU A 50 -2.84 15.71 -16.50
C LEU A 50 -2.15 15.97 -15.14
N ALA A 51 -2.28 17.18 -14.61
CA ALA A 51 -1.71 17.56 -13.32
C ALA A 51 -2.30 16.73 -12.17
N VAL A 52 -3.63 16.58 -12.13
CA VAL A 52 -4.32 15.79 -11.10
C VAL A 52 -3.90 14.33 -11.15
N VAL A 53 -3.96 13.68 -12.31
CA VAL A 53 -3.59 12.27 -12.45
C VAL A 53 -2.13 12.04 -12.08
N SER A 54 -1.21 12.90 -12.56
CA SER A 54 0.23 12.78 -12.22
C SER A 54 0.48 12.98 -10.74
N SER A 55 -0.16 13.97 -10.11
CA SER A 55 -0.02 14.23 -8.68
C SER A 55 -0.54 13.08 -7.84
N PHE A 56 -1.74 12.56 -8.15
CA PHE A 56 -2.32 11.43 -7.45
C PHE A 56 -1.46 10.17 -7.60
N TYR A 57 -0.92 9.93 -8.79
CA TYR A 57 -0.02 8.80 -9.02
C TYR A 57 1.26 8.91 -8.17
N LEU A 58 1.92 10.07 -8.17
CA LEU A 58 3.14 10.29 -7.38
C LEU A 58 2.90 10.15 -5.87
N VAL A 59 1.81 10.72 -5.36
CA VAL A 59 1.45 10.62 -3.94
C VAL A 59 1.15 9.18 -3.57
N PHE A 60 0.41 8.43 -4.41
CA PHE A 60 0.13 7.01 -4.18
C PHE A 60 1.39 6.16 -4.15
N ALA A 61 2.30 6.39 -5.09
CA ALA A 61 3.59 5.68 -5.13
C ALA A 61 4.44 5.95 -3.86
N TRP A 62 4.37 7.18 -3.33
CA TRP A 62 5.13 7.54 -2.13
C TRP A 62 4.48 7.05 -0.83
N MET A 63 3.17 6.90 -0.81
CA MET A 63 2.39 6.57 0.39
C MET A 63 2.64 5.14 0.92
N ARG A 64 3.26 4.24 0.12
CA ARG A 64 3.57 2.84 0.49
C ARG A 64 2.33 2.11 1.02
N PRO A 65 1.33 1.87 0.19
CA PRO A 65 0.02 1.37 0.63
C PRO A 65 0.10 0.00 1.33
N ASP A 66 1.08 -0.84 1.00
CA ASP A 66 1.30 -2.13 1.64
C ASP A 66 1.72 -1.98 3.11
N TYR A 67 2.57 -0.98 3.41
CA TYR A 67 2.93 -0.65 4.79
C TYR A 67 1.71 -0.18 5.61
N ILE A 68 0.89 0.70 5.02
CA ILE A 68 -0.33 1.20 5.68
C ILE A 68 -1.31 0.05 5.94
N THR A 69 -1.49 -0.82 4.94
CA THR A 69 -2.34 -2.02 5.05
C THR A 69 -1.87 -2.92 6.19
N ALA A 70 -0.58 -3.26 6.23
CA ALA A 70 -0.01 -4.11 7.26
C ALA A 70 -0.14 -3.49 8.64
N ARG A 71 0.22 -2.21 8.80
CA ARG A 71 0.13 -1.49 10.07
C ARG A 71 -1.29 -1.42 10.61
N TYR A 72 -2.26 -1.15 9.74
CA TYR A 72 -3.68 -1.11 10.13
C TYR A 72 -4.17 -2.48 10.60
N ASN A 73 -3.88 -3.53 9.83
CA ASN A 73 -4.31 -4.89 10.15
C ASN A 73 -3.63 -5.44 11.42
N VAL A 74 -2.36 -5.11 11.64
CA VAL A 74 -1.66 -5.46 12.90
C VAL A 74 -2.31 -4.74 14.09
N ALA A 75 -2.57 -3.44 13.98
CA ALA A 75 -3.15 -2.64 15.06
C ALA A 75 -4.60 -3.04 15.43
N HIS A 76 -5.35 -3.61 14.48
CA HIS A 76 -6.76 -3.96 14.67
C HIS A 76 -7.01 -5.48 14.63
N ARG A 77 -5.96 -6.30 14.78
CA ARG A 77 -6.03 -7.77 14.66
C ARG A 77 -7.10 -8.39 15.57
N ASP A 78 -7.21 -7.92 16.80
CA ASP A 78 -8.14 -8.46 17.79
C ASP A 78 -9.60 -8.03 17.55
N SER A 79 -9.80 -6.94 16.80
CA SER A 79 -11.13 -6.37 16.52
C SER A 79 -11.67 -6.73 15.13
N ILE A 80 -10.80 -7.19 14.22
CA ILE A 80 -11.17 -7.54 12.85
C ILE A 80 -11.22 -9.06 12.69
N ALA A 81 -12.41 -9.57 12.38
CA ALA A 81 -12.59 -10.98 12.07
C ALA A 81 -11.86 -11.36 10.77
N GLY A 82 -11.06 -12.43 10.81
CA GLY A 82 -10.49 -13.06 9.62
C GLY A 82 -9.19 -12.49 9.10
N VAL A 83 -8.40 -11.79 9.93
CA VAL A 83 -7.00 -11.47 9.57
C VAL A 83 -6.16 -12.74 9.67
N GLU A 84 -5.91 -13.35 8.53
CA GLU A 84 -5.09 -14.56 8.43
C GLU A 84 -3.64 -14.23 8.08
N GLN A 85 -2.73 -15.13 8.46
CA GLN A 85 -1.31 -15.05 8.10
C GLN A 85 -1.10 -14.96 6.57
N SER A 86 -1.97 -15.61 5.79
CA SER A 86 -1.94 -15.61 4.33
C SER A 86 -2.11 -14.20 3.72
N ASP A 87 -2.78 -13.30 4.42
CA ASP A 87 -3.02 -11.93 3.93
C ASP A 87 -1.75 -11.08 3.99
N PHE A 88 -0.94 -11.27 5.03
CA PHE A 88 0.37 -10.62 5.14
C PHE A 88 1.36 -11.16 4.10
N MET A 89 1.29 -12.44 3.75
CA MET A 89 2.15 -13.05 2.73
C MET A 89 1.90 -12.50 1.32
N ARG A 90 0.75 -11.88 1.07
CA ARG A 90 0.42 -11.25 -0.22
C ARG A 90 0.96 -9.84 -0.37
N LEU A 91 1.37 -9.21 0.73
CA LEU A 91 1.93 -7.87 0.72
C LEU A 91 3.39 -7.88 0.23
N SER A 92 3.88 -6.72 -0.19
CA SER A 92 5.28 -6.54 -0.54
C SER A 92 6.17 -6.43 0.72
N THR A 93 7.49 -6.46 0.53
CA THR A 93 8.47 -6.24 1.61
C THR A 93 8.32 -4.92 2.33
N ASP A 94 7.61 -3.97 1.75
CA ASP A 94 7.30 -2.70 2.40
C ASP A 94 6.45 -2.88 3.66
N ALA A 95 5.77 -4.02 3.78
CA ALA A 95 4.99 -4.40 4.96
C ALA A 95 5.86 -4.87 6.14
N ALA A 96 7.08 -5.37 5.90
CA ALA A 96 7.94 -5.96 6.93
C ALA A 96 8.14 -5.07 8.18
N PRO A 97 8.39 -3.75 8.07
CA PRO A 97 8.53 -2.89 9.24
C PRO A 97 7.25 -2.77 10.10
N ALA A 98 6.07 -2.99 9.51
CA ALA A 98 4.82 -2.94 10.25
C ALA A 98 4.59 -4.19 11.12
N LEU A 99 5.20 -5.33 10.76
CA LEU A 99 5.11 -6.58 11.50
C LEU A 99 5.87 -6.53 12.83
N GLU A 100 6.78 -5.56 13.02
CA GLU A 100 7.48 -5.37 14.31
C GLU A 100 6.52 -5.10 15.47
N GLY A 101 5.38 -4.45 15.20
CA GLY A 101 4.33 -4.20 16.18
C GLY A 101 3.45 -5.41 16.52
N MET A 102 3.74 -6.59 15.99
CA MET A 102 3.00 -7.81 16.27
C MET A 102 3.41 -8.40 17.63
N GLU A 103 2.46 -8.66 18.50
CA GLU A 103 2.69 -9.25 19.82
C GLU A 103 2.99 -10.76 19.74
N ASP A 104 2.43 -11.44 18.73
CA ASP A 104 2.61 -12.87 18.51
C ASP A 104 3.98 -13.14 17.85
N SER A 105 4.95 -13.56 18.67
CA SER A 105 6.33 -13.80 18.24
C SER A 105 6.46 -14.93 17.22
N GLU A 106 5.65 -16.00 17.34
CA GLU A 106 5.74 -17.16 16.45
C GLU A 106 5.29 -16.81 15.01
N ILE A 107 4.17 -16.11 14.90
CA ILE A 107 3.65 -15.67 13.60
C ILE A 107 4.58 -14.61 12.98
N LYS A 108 5.10 -13.71 13.79
CA LYS A 108 6.06 -12.68 13.38
C LYS A 108 7.31 -13.30 12.77
N GLU A 109 7.95 -14.26 13.48
CA GLU A 109 9.15 -14.94 12.99
C GLU A 109 8.89 -15.72 11.69
N ARG A 110 7.74 -16.40 11.59
CA ARG A 110 7.32 -17.07 10.36
C ARG A 110 7.17 -16.14 9.19
N LEU A 111 6.55 -14.98 9.38
CA LEU A 111 6.36 -14.00 8.32
C LEU A 111 7.68 -13.36 7.91
N LEU A 112 8.54 -13.02 8.87
CA LEU A 112 9.85 -12.45 8.60
C LEU A 112 10.74 -13.45 7.85
N SER A 113 10.76 -14.74 8.27
CA SER A 113 11.49 -15.79 7.56
C SER A 113 10.96 -16.02 6.14
N TRP A 114 9.65 -15.94 5.95
CA TRP A 114 9.05 -16.04 4.62
C TRP A 114 9.44 -14.86 3.71
N TYR A 115 9.47 -13.64 4.25
CA TYR A 115 9.97 -12.48 3.52
C TYR A 115 11.46 -12.59 3.21
N ALA A 116 12.27 -13.07 4.14
CA ALA A 116 13.70 -13.32 3.92
C ALA A 116 13.92 -14.35 2.81
N GLY A 117 13.27 -15.53 2.90
CA GLY A 117 13.39 -16.59 1.91
C GLY A 117 12.93 -16.20 0.51
N ARG A 118 11.96 -15.30 0.40
CA ARG A 118 11.52 -14.78 -0.91
C ARG A 118 12.60 -13.97 -1.64
N TYR A 119 13.58 -13.45 -0.89
CA TYR A 119 14.67 -12.62 -1.42
C TYR A 119 16.02 -13.33 -1.43
N GLU A 120 16.20 -14.42 -0.68
CA GLU A 120 17.41 -15.25 -0.74
C GLU A 120 17.63 -15.88 -2.12
N VAL A 121 16.57 -16.17 -2.85
CA VAL A 121 16.64 -16.67 -4.24
C VAL A 121 17.40 -15.72 -5.19
N TRP A 122 17.65 -14.47 -4.77
CA TRP A 122 18.40 -13.47 -5.55
C TRP A 122 19.85 -13.29 -5.08
N ASP A 123 20.30 -14.04 -4.07
CA ASP A 123 21.62 -13.92 -3.47
C ASP A 123 22.59 -15.05 -3.91
N ASP A 124 22.43 -15.56 -5.12
CA ASP A 124 23.38 -16.52 -5.74
C ASP A 124 24.75 -15.86 -6.05
N GLY A 125 25.35 -15.17 -5.06
CA GLY A 125 26.68 -14.59 -5.16
C GLY A 125 26.83 -13.45 -6.16
N ASN A 126 25.75 -12.99 -6.76
CA ASN A 126 25.77 -11.86 -7.68
C ASN A 126 25.61 -10.56 -6.89
N PRO A 127 26.57 -9.59 -6.98
CA PRO A 127 26.43 -8.31 -6.29
C PRO A 127 25.14 -7.64 -6.76
N MET A 128 24.31 -7.17 -5.80
CA MET A 128 23.09 -6.40 -6.09
C MET A 128 23.42 -5.30 -7.10
N GLY A 129 23.07 -5.51 -8.36
CA GLY A 129 23.16 -4.47 -9.38
C GLY A 129 22.16 -3.35 -9.09
N LEU A 130 22.44 -2.14 -9.59
CA LEU A 130 21.51 -0.99 -9.48
C LEU A 130 20.06 -1.33 -9.88
N ARG A 131 19.88 -2.35 -10.70
CA ARG A 131 18.59 -2.81 -11.23
C ARG A 131 17.78 -3.64 -10.23
N THR A 132 18.44 -4.28 -9.26
CA THR A 132 17.84 -5.12 -8.23
C THR A 132 17.82 -4.43 -6.85
N PHE A 133 18.41 -3.23 -6.76
CA PHE A 133 18.46 -2.46 -5.53
C PHE A 133 17.05 -2.02 -5.12
N ASN A 134 16.59 -2.56 -4.01
CA ASN A 134 15.33 -2.16 -3.40
C ASN A 134 15.58 -1.78 -1.94
N PHE A 135 15.33 -0.51 -1.62
CA PHE A 135 15.55 0.04 -0.29
C PHE A 135 14.70 -0.64 0.80
N SER A 136 13.51 -1.11 0.44
CA SER A 136 12.62 -1.84 1.35
C SER A 136 13.18 -3.19 1.75
N VAL A 137 13.77 -3.90 0.79
CA VAL A 137 14.45 -5.20 1.01
C VAL A 137 15.64 -5.02 1.94
N LEU A 138 16.46 -3.99 1.67
CA LEU A 138 17.63 -3.70 2.51
C LEU A 138 17.24 -3.35 3.95
N LYS A 139 16.15 -2.62 4.13
CA LYS A 139 15.62 -2.28 5.44
C LYS A 139 15.03 -3.49 6.17
N ALA A 140 14.34 -4.38 5.44
CA ALA A 140 13.82 -5.62 6.01
C ALA A 140 14.97 -6.57 6.43
N ARG A 141 16.03 -6.69 5.60
CA ARG A 141 17.22 -7.52 5.90
C ARG A 141 17.98 -7.05 7.13
N ASN A 142 18.13 -5.74 7.35
CA ASN A 142 18.83 -5.21 8.51
C ASN A 142 18.09 -5.41 9.85
N LYS A 143 16.87 -5.94 9.81
CA LYS A 143 16.00 -6.14 10.98
C LYS A 143 15.71 -7.62 11.26
N LEU A 144 16.18 -8.51 10.42
CA LEU A 144 16.24 -9.95 10.60
C LEU A 144 17.54 -10.34 11.27
#